data_65ed4b4cc64110d7c125f849395821a9
#
_entry.id   65ed4b4cc64110d7c125f849395821a9
#
_cell.length_a   1.000
_cell.length_b   1.000
_cell.length_c   1.000
_cell.angle_alpha   90.00
_cell.angle_beta   90.00
_cell.angle_gamma   90.00
#
_symmetry.space_group_name_H-M   'P 1'
#
loop_
_entity.id
_entity.type
_entity.pdbx_description
1 polymer ?
#
loop_
_entity_poly.entity_id
_entity_poly.type
_entity_poly.pdbx_seq_one_letter_code
_entity_poly.pdbx_strand_id
1 'polypeptide(L)'
;GWMGMPDADYTNPTVEYGWQHCLTLPRVLTKDGNGCLLQAPAAELNALRGEARQPADGETVETDPCFDLTASPAGDFVLTIANGLTLTYTEADRTCTLRFTDAAIAAGRTERKAVLDAPCRSLRVVGDASSLEIFLNDGAAVLSTRYYPAAGKVAVQLCGAGSTLYSL
;
A
#
# COMPACT_ATOMS: atom_id res chain seq x y z
N GLY A 1 -7.61 -0.02 -12.90
CA GLY A 1 -8.09 -1.38 -12.60
C GLY A 1 -9.33 -1.36 -11.72
N TRP A 2 -9.92 -2.52 -11.51
CA TRP A 2 -11.10 -2.72 -10.68
C TRP A 2 -10.75 -3.55 -9.44
N MET A 3 -11.08 -3.03 -8.25
CA MET A 3 -10.89 -3.72 -6.97
C MET A 3 -12.19 -4.47 -6.59
N GLY A 4 -12.66 -5.33 -7.48
CA GLY A 4 -13.82 -6.18 -7.25
C GLY A 4 -13.40 -7.61 -6.95
N MET A 5 -14.18 -8.27 -6.10
CA MET A 5 -14.01 -9.69 -5.75
C MET A 5 -15.40 -10.36 -5.74
N PRO A 6 -15.98 -10.63 -6.93
CA PRO A 6 -17.37 -11.09 -7.03
C PRO A 6 -17.62 -12.45 -6.36
N ASP A 7 -16.59 -13.31 -6.31
CA ASP A 7 -16.69 -14.68 -5.78
C ASP A 7 -16.09 -14.83 -4.36
N ALA A 8 -15.90 -13.71 -3.63
CA ALA A 8 -15.35 -13.77 -2.27
C ALA A 8 -16.42 -14.22 -1.26
N ASP A 9 -16.00 -15.01 -0.29
CA ASP A 9 -16.84 -15.49 0.82
C ASP A 9 -17.14 -14.40 1.87
N TYR A 10 -16.78 -13.15 1.58
CA TYR A 10 -16.98 -12.01 2.48
C TYR A 10 -17.51 -10.79 1.74
N THR A 11 -18.17 -9.93 2.50
CA THR A 11 -18.78 -8.69 2.00
C THR A 11 -17.99 -7.48 2.50
N ASN A 12 -17.85 -6.45 1.67
CA ASN A 12 -17.27 -5.18 2.09
C ASN A 12 -18.24 -4.40 3.00
N PRO A 13 -17.77 -3.77 4.10
CA PRO A 13 -18.62 -2.97 4.97
C PRO A 13 -19.37 -1.84 4.25
N THR A 14 -18.80 -1.35 3.14
CA THR A 14 -19.41 -0.25 2.34
C THR A 14 -20.76 -0.62 1.68
N VAL A 15 -21.16 -1.89 1.72
CA VAL A 15 -22.48 -2.33 1.25
C VAL A 15 -23.61 -1.64 2.03
N GLU A 16 -23.42 -1.35 3.31
CA GLU A 16 -24.39 -0.59 4.11
C GLU A 16 -24.63 0.83 3.60
N TYR A 17 -23.68 1.39 2.83
CA TYR A 17 -23.79 2.71 2.15
C TYR A 17 -24.22 2.59 0.69
N GLY A 18 -24.65 1.40 0.24
CA GLY A 18 -25.15 1.18 -1.11
C GLY A 18 -24.09 0.97 -2.20
N TRP A 19 -22.81 0.73 -1.84
CA TRP A 19 -21.75 0.43 -2.79
C TRP A 19 -20.77 -0.62 -2.25
N GLN A 20 -20.05 -1.32 -3.14
CA GLN A 20 -19.18 -2.43 -2.75
C GLN A 20 -17.80 -2.33 -3.36
N HIS A 21 -17.67 -2.02 -4.63
CA HIS A 21 -16.41 -2.05 -5.37
C HIS A 21 -15.90 -0.64 -5.65
N CYS A 22 -14.60 -0.51 -5.91
CA CYS A 22 -13.99 0.73 -6.35
C CYS A 22 -12.99 0.49 -7.48
N LEU A 23 -12.56 1.55 -8.13
CA LEU A 23 -11.46 1.52 -9.08
C LEU A 23 -10.13 1.71 -8.33
N THR A 24 -9.05 1.24 -8.95
CA THR A 24 -7.70 1.61 -8.53
C THR A 24 -7.42 3.06 -8.89
N LEU A 25 -6.38 3.63 -8.30
CA LEU A 25 -5.80 4.89 -8.79
C LEU A 25 -5.50 4.81 -10.29
N PRO A 26 -5.56 5.95 -11.01
CA PRO A 26 -5.04 6.03 -12.37
C PRO A 26 -3.56 5.62 -12.40
N ARG A 27 -3.20 4.72 -13.32
CA ARG A 27 -1.83 4.23 -13.48
C ARG A 27 -1.32 4.49 -14.88
N VAL A 28 -0.06 4.90 -14.97
CA VAL A 28 0.70 4.92 -16.21
C VAL A 28 1.34 3.55 -16.41
N LEU A 29 1.14 2.97 -17.57
CA LEU A 29 1.72 1.69 -17.97
C LEU A 29 2.89 1.96 -18.89
N THR A 30 4.07 1.49 -18.50
CA THR A 30 5.30 1.59 -19.29
C THR A 30 5.97 0.22 -19.41
N LYS A 31 7.03 0.12 -20.19
CA LYS A 31 7.88 -1.08 -20.27
C LYS A 31 9.29 -0.71 -19.82
N ASP A 32 9.90 -1.60 -19.05
CA ASP A 32 11.33 -1.52 -18.74
C ASP A 32 12.19 -1.92 -19.95
N GLY A 33 13.54 -1.87 -19.78
CA GLY A 33 14.49 -2.25 -20.82
C GLY A 33 14.42 -3.74 -21.25
N ASN A 34 13.79 -4.59 -20.45
CA ASN A 34 13.58 -6.03 -20.71
C ASN A 34 12.20 -6.31 -21.31
N GLY A 35 11.36 -5.29 -21.46
CA GLY A 35 10.00 -5.41 -21.96
C GLY A 35 8.95 -5.79 -20.92
N CYS A 36 9.31 -5.85 -19.62
CA CYS A 36 8.38 -6.08 -18.53
C CYS A 36 7.49 -4.86 -18.28
N LEU A 37 6.22 -5.12 -17.96
CA LEU A 37 5.25 -4.06 -17.68
C LEU A 37 5.50 -3.43 -16.31
N LEU A 38 5.63 -2.11 -16.28
CA LEU A 38 5.65 -1.31 -15.06
C LEU A 38 4.32 -0.56 -14.91
N GLN A 39 3.85 -0.41 -13.67
CA GLN A 39 2.61 0.28 -13.34
C GLN A 39 2.89 1.34 -12.28
N ALA A 40 3.01 2.58 -12.65
CA ALA A 40 3.22 3.69 -11.72
C ALA A 40 1.91 4.48 -11.49
N PRO A 41 1.68 5.06 -10.30
CA PRO A 41 0.61 6.03 -10.11
C PRO A 41 0.78 7.19 -11.11
N ALA A 42 -0.32 7.72 -11.64
CA ALA A 42 -0.28 8.90 -12.51
C ALA A 42 0.44 10.06 -11.79
N ALA A 43 1.31 10.77 -12.51
CA ALA A 43 2.14 11.83 -11.94
C ALA A 43 1.31 12.99 -11.36
N GLU A 44 0.11 13.20 -11.86
CA GLU A 44 -0.86 14.20 -11.39
C GLU A 44 -1.24 14.01 -9.92
N LEU A 45 -1.18 12.77 -9.39
CA LEU A 45 -1.39 12.50 -7.97
C LEU A 45 -0.37 13.20 -7.06
N ASN A 46 0.82 13.51 -7.58
CA ASN A 46 1.81 14.25 -6.78
C ASN A 46 1.35 15.68 -6.47
N ALA A 47 0.44 16.26 -7.25
CA ALA A 47 -0.13 17.58 -6.99
C ALA A 47 -1.07 17.61 -5.77
N LEU A 48 -1.51 16.43 -5.30
CA LEU A 48 -2.33 16.30 -4.09
C LEU A 48 -1.49 16.26 -2.81
N ARG A 49 -0.17 16.08 -2.92
CA ARG A 49 0.72 16.00 -1.76
C ARG A 49 0.76 17.33 -1.01
N GLY A 50 0.37 17.26 0.26
CA GLY A 50 0.49 18.36 1.21
C GLY A 50 1.83 18.35 1.93
N GLU A 51 1.79 18.54 3.25
CA GLU A 51 3.00 18.61 4.08
C GLU A 51 3.77 17.29 4.05
N ALA A 52 5.08 17.37 3.85
CA ALA A 52 5.99 16.25 3.92
C ALA A 52 6.51 16.07 5.35
N ARG A 53 6.48 14.85 5.86
CA ARG A 53 7.12 14.43 7.11
C ARG A 53 8.15 13.35 6.82
N GLN A 54 9.25 13.36 7.54
CA GLN A 54 10.30 12.36 7.47
C GLN A 54 10.42 11.65 8.82
N PRO A 55 9.57 10.64 9.09
CA PRO A 55 9.62 9.89 10.34
C PRO A 55 10.99 9.22 10.52
N ALA A 56 11.45 9.13 11.76
CA ALA A 56 12.59 8.30 12.10
C ALA A 56 12.29 6.81 11.82
N ASP A 57 13.32 6.01 11.62
CA ASP A 57 13.16 4.56 11.44
C ASP A 57 12.43 3.95 12.64
N GLY A 58 11.30 3.27 12.37
CA GLY A 58 10.44 2.68 13.40
C GLY A 58 9.55 3.68 14.16
N GLU A 59 9.54 4.96 13.81
CA GLU A 59 8.61 5.93 14.39
C GLU A 59 7.18 5.68 13.88
N THR A 60 6.21 5.70 14.80
CA THR A 60 4.79 5.66 14.45
C THR A 60 4.25 7.06 14.26
N VAL A 61 3.68 7.34 13.10
CA VAL A 61 3.07 8.64 12.77
C VAL A 61 1.57 8.46 12.54
N GLU A 62 0.77 9.32 13.16
CA GLU A 62 -0.66 9.44 12.87
C GLU A 62 -0.88 10.34 11.65
N THR A 63 -1.60 9.84 10.65
CA THR A 63 -1.96 10.59 9.44
C THR A 63 -3.44 10.44 9.11
N ASP A 64 -3.94 11.25 8.19
CA ASP A 64 -5.27 11.04 7.61
C ASP A 64 -5.27 9.72 6.80
N PRO A 65 -6.45 9.10 6.58
CA PRO A 65 -6.53 7.89 5.75
C PRO A 65 -6.00 8.08 4.32
N CYS A 66 -6.08 9.32 3.80
CA CYS A 66 -5.52 9.69 2.50
C CYS A 66 -4.08 10.15 2.69
N PHE A 67 -3.13 9.32 2.28
CA PHE A 67 -1.69 9.59 2.42
C PHE A 67 -0.88 8.99 1.26
N ASP A 68 0.32 9.48 1.09
CA ASP A 68 1.30 8.98 0.12
C ASP A 68 2.66 8.80 0.84
N LEU A 69 3.10 7.57 0.99
CA LEU A 69 4.38 7.21 1.61
C LEU A 69 5.35 6.76 0.52
N THR A 70 6.55 7.30 0.55
CA THR A 70 7.66 6.85 -0.29
C THR A 70 8.85 6.43 0.55
N ALA A 71 9.55 5.37 0.15
CA ALA A 71 10.76 4.89 0.82
C ALA A 71 11.73 4.25 -0.17
N SER A 72 13.01 4.18 0.21
CA SER A 72 14.08 3.52 -0.56
C SER A 72 14.75 2.46 0.31
N PRO A 73 14.14 1.26 0.41
CA PRO A 73 14.71 0.16 1.19
C PRO A 73 16.06 -0.29 0.65
N ALA A 74 16.95 -0.73 1.57
CA ALA A 74 18.24 -1.32 1.23
C ALA A 74 18.36 -2.78 1.71
N GLY A 75 17.32 -3.33 2.32
CA GLY A 75 17.25 -4.68 2.90
C GLY A 75 15.84 -5.00 3.35
N ASP A 76 15.72 -5.84 4.36
CA ASP A 76 14.44 -6.20 4.97
C ASP A 76 13.72 -4.97 5.54
N PHE A 77 12.40 -4.94 5.41
CA PHE A 77 11.58 -3.90 6.03
C PHE A 77 10.22 -4.43 6.47
N VAL A 78 9.62 -3.70 7.41
CA VAL A 78 8.24 -3.92 7.85
C VAL A 78 7.51 -2.58 7.86
N LEU A 79 6.43 -2.48 7.10
CA LEU A 79 5.49 -1.36 7.15
C LEU A 79 4.22 -1.83 7.85
N THR A 80 3.81 -1.12 8.90
CA THR A 80 2.55 -1.35 9.63
C THR A 80 1.61 -0.19 9.38
N ILE A 81 0.37 -0.49 9.03
CA ILE A 81 -0.69 0.50 8.74
C ILE A 81 -1.92 0.16 9.58
N ALA A 82 -2.52 1.18 10.19
CA ALA A 82 -3.73 1.07 11.01
C ALA A 82 -3.63 0.00 12.12
N ASN A 83 -2.42 -0.26 12.63
CA ASN A 83 -2.10 -1.28 13.66
C ASN A 83 -2.61 -2.70 13.34
N GLY A 84 -3.06 -2.97 12.12
CA GLY A 84 -3.69 -4.23 11.76
C GLY A 84 -3.42 -4.72 10.34
N LEU A 85 -2.61 -3.99 9.58
CA LEU A 85 -2.13 -4.41 8.26
C LEU A 85 -0.61 -4.26 8.21
N THR A 86 0.09 -5.33 7.83
CA THR A 86 1.55 -5.32 7.69
C THR A 86 1.97 -5.65 6.26
N LEU A 87 2.97 -4.94 5.76
CA LEU A 87 3.74 -5.30 4.58
C LEU A 87 5.15 -5.65 5.03
N THR A 88 5.53 -6.91 4.93
CA THR A 88 6.87 -7.39 5.28
C THR A 88 7.62 -7.75 4.00
N TYR A 89 8.84 -7.28 3.86
CA TYR A 89 9.75 -7.70 2.79
C TYR A 89 10.97 -8.39 3.39
N THR A 90 11.32 -9.54 2.82
CA THR A 90 12.52 -10.31 3.13
C THR A 90 13.42 -10.35 1.90
N GLU A 91 14.62 -9.77 2.00
CA GLU A 91 15.52 -9.63 0.85
C GLU A 91 16.12 -10.99 0.43
N ALA A 92 16.36 -11.89 1.38
CA ALA A 92 16.97 -13.19 1.13
C ALA A 92 16.24 -14.03 0.07
N ASP A 93 14.91 -13.99 0.07
CA ASP A 93 14.05 -14.68 -0.90
C ASP A 93 13.23 -13.72 -1.76
N ARG A 94 13.43 -12.41 -1.57
CA ARG A 94 12.72 -11.32 -2.28
C ARG A 94 11.19 -11.40 -2.13
N THR A 95 10.72 -11.97 -1.03
CA THR A 95 9.30 -12.13 -0.76
C THR A 95 8.72 -10.90 -0.09
N CYS A 96 7.65 -10.38 -0.65
CA CYS A 96 6.84 -9.33 -0.08
C CYS A 96 5.51 -9.93 0.37
N THR A 97 5.18 -9.80 1.66
CA THR A 97 3.96 -10.35 2.25
C THR A 97 3.10 -9.22 2.82
N LEU A 98 1.92 -9.03 2.25
CA LEU A 98 0.88 -8.16 2.78
C LEU A 98 -0.08 -9.02 3.61
N ARG A 99 -0.19 -8.75 4.91
CA ARG A 99 -1.00 -9.54 5.84
C ARG A 99 -1.88 -8.66 6.71
N PHE A 100 -3.13 -9.06 6.87
CA PHE A 100 -4.02 -8.52 7.89
C PHE A 100 -3.83 -9.27 9.21
N THR A 101 -3.52 -8.52 10.25
CA THR A 101 -3.36 -9.03 11.63
C THR A 101 -4.54 -8.65 12.51
N ASP A 102 -5.39 -7.70 12.06
CA ASP A 102 -6.65 -7.34 12.70
C ASP A 102 -7.82 -7.59 11.74
N ALA A 103 -8.71 -8.48 12.17
CA ALA A 103 -9.91 -8.84 11.42
C ALA A 103 -10.90 -7.66 11.29
N ALA A 104 -10.89 -6.71 12.21
CA ALA A 104 -11.80 -5.57 12.20
C ALA A 104 -11.59 -4.67 10.97
N ILE A 105 -10.33 -4.49 10.53
CA ILE A 105 -10.02 -3.69 9.36
C ILE A 105 -9.92 -4.50 8.06
N ALA A 106 -9.90 -5.82 8.17
CA ALA A 106 -9.67 -6.75 7.05
C ALA A 106 -10.93 -7.02 6.21
N ALA A 107 -12.10 -7.02 6.83
CA ALA A 107 -13.36 -7.43 6.21
C ALA A 107 -13.20 -8.77 5.44
N GLY A 108 -12.67 -9.81 6.12
CA GLY A 108 -12.47 -11.15 5.57
C GLY A 108 -11.18 -11.38 4.79
N ARG A 109 -10.38 -10.34 4.54
CA ARG A 109 -9.07 -10.48 3.87
C ARG A 109 -8.03 -11.02 4.83
N THR A 110 -7.06 -11.78 4.30
CA THR A 110 -6.03 -12.43 5.11
C THR A 110 -4.63 -12.04 4.64
N GLU A 111 -4.15 -12.63 3.57
CA GLU A 111 -2.77 -12.48 3.12
C GLU A 111 -2.65 -12.43 1.59
N ARG A 112 -1.65 -11.70 1.11
CA ARG A 112 -1.16 -11.69 -0.27
C ARG A 112 0.36 -11.79 -0.26
N LYS A 113 0.93 -12.53 -1.21
CA LYS A 113 2.38 -12.62 -1.39
C LYS A 113 2.77 -12.28 -2.81
N ALA A 114 3.92 -11.65 -2.94
CA ALA A 114 4.59 -11.43 -4.21
C ALA A 114 6.09 -11.73 -4.05
N VAL A 115 6.68 -12.42 -5.00
CA VAL A 115 8.13 -12.59 -5.10
C VAL A 115 8.62 -11.62 -6.16
N LEU A 116 9.59 -10.78 -5.82
CA LEU A 116 10.15 -9.79 -6.73
C LEU A 116 11.26 -10.39 -7.59
N ASP A 117 11.34 -9.98 -8.85
CA ASP A 117 12.42 -10.40 -9.77
C ASP A 117 13.78 -9.81 -9.37
N ALA A 118 13.78 -8.64 -8.70
CA ALA A 118 14.96 -7.96 -8.20
C ALA A 118 14.77 -7.53 -6.72
N PRO A 119 15.86 -7.26 -5.97
CA PRO A 119 15.76 -6.69 -4.63
C PRO A 119 14.89 -5.43 -4.60
N CYS A 120 14.11 -5.25 -3.52
CA CYS A 120 13.28 -4.07 -3.36
C CYS A 120 14.16 -2.84 -3.09
N ARG A 121 14.06 -1.82 -3.94
CA ARG A 121 14.82 -0.57 -3.83
C ARG A 121 13.95 0.68 -3.88
N SER A 122 12.68 0.53 -4.28
CA SER A 122 11.71 1.60 -4.15
C SER A 122 10.38 1.04 -3.65
N LEU A 123 9.75 1.80 -2.76
CA LEU A 123 8.44 1.53 -2.20
C LEU A 123 7.63 2.83 -2.27
N ARG A 124 6.45 2.77 -2.84
CA ARG A 124 5.43 3.82 -2.71
C ARG A 124 4.12 3.19 -2.27
N VAL A 125 3.50 3.77 -1.27
CA VAL A 125 2.20 3.34 -0.75
C VAL A 125 1.25 4.51 -0.76
N VAL A 126 0.17 4.38 -1.50
CA VAL A 126 -0.91 5.39 -1.52
C VAL A 126 -2.11 4.83 -0.79
N GLY A 127 -2.45 5.49 0.32
CA GLY A 127 -3.66 5.23 1.09
C GLY A 127 -4.80 6.13 0.66
N ASP A 128 -6.00 5.57 0.67
CA ASP A 128 -7.26 6.28 0.54
C ASP A 128 -8.19 5.77 1.65
N ALA A 129 -9.35 6.37 1.83
CA ALA A 129 -10.28 6.10 2.93
C ALA A 129 -10.54 4.61 3.20
N SER A 130 -10.48 3.77 2.17
CA SER A 130 -10.74 2.32 2.29
C SER A 130 -9.95 1.47 1.33
N SER A 131 -8.84 1.98 0.79
CA SER A 131 -7.96 1.23 -0.12
C SER A 131 -6.50 1.60 0.07
N LEU A 132 -5.63 0.64 -0.24
CA LEU A 132 -4.19 0.80 -0.29
C LEU A 132 -3.67 0.27 -1.62
N GLU A 133 -2.78 1.04 -2.23
CA GLU A 133 -2.03 0.64 -3.41
C GLU A 133 -0.54 0.74 -3.14
N ILE A 134 0.15 -0.36 -3.28
CA ILE A 134 1.55 -0.54 -2.93
C ILE A 134 2.32 -0.83 -4.20
N PHE A 135 3.25 0.03 -4.53
CA PHE A 135 4.09 -0.05 -5.72
C PHE A 135 5.52 -0.35 -5.28
N LEU A 136 6.06 -1.46 -5.77
CA LEU A 136 7.40 -1.96 -5.48
C LEU A 136 8.25 -1.86 -6.74
N ASN A 137 9.50 -1.40 -6.61
CA ASN A 137 10.44 -1.22 -7.72
C ASN A 137 9.81 -0.46 -8.90
N ASP A 138 9.34 0.76 -8.61
CA ASP A 138 8.71 1.68 -9.58
C ASP A 138 7.51 1.05 -10.31
N GLY A 139 6.83 0.12 -9.65
CA GLY A 139 5.65 -0.55 -10.18
C GLY A 139 5.93 -1.83 -10.96
N ALA A 140 7.13 -2.42 -10.83
CA ALA A 140 7.40 -3.77 -11.33
C ALA A 140 6.53 -4.82 -10.64
N ALA A 141 6.20 -4.60 -9.36
CA ALA A 141 5.16 -5.35 -8.66
C ALA A 141 4.21 -4.38 -7.96
N VAL A 142 2.92 -4.69 -8.02
CA VAL A 142 1.88 -3.87 -7.40
C VAL A 142 0.91 -4.75 -6.62
N LEU A 143 0.67 -4.38 -5.36
CA LEU A 143 -0.35 -4.97 -4.51
C LEU A 143 -1.43 -3.93 -4.24
N SER A 144 -2.69 -4.30 -4.47
CA SER A 144 -3.85 -3.46 -4.19
C SER A 144 -4.80 -4.18 -3.26
N THR A 145 -5.27 -3.49 -2.22
CA THR A 145 -6.20 -4.07 -1.27
C THR A 145 -7.21 -3.05 -0.76
N ARG A 146 -8.38 -3.55 -0.36
CA ARG A 146 -9.30 -2.78 0.48
C ARG A 146 -8.93 -3.03 1.94
N TYR A 147 -9.10 -2.01 2.76
CA TYR A 147 -9.00 -2.08 4.22
C TYR A 147 -9.98 -1.07 4.82
N TYR A 148 -10.34 -1.24 6.07
CA TYR A 148 -11.40 -0.43 6.68
C TYR A 148 -10.93 0.03 8.07
N PRO A 149 -10.01 1.01 8.13
CA PRO A 149 -9.54 1.54 9.40
C PRO A 149 -10.70 2.22 10.14
N ALA A 150 -10.58 2.30 11.47
CA ALA A 150 -11.51 3.10 12.26
C ALA A 150 -11.49 4.56 11.77
N ALA A 151 -12.60 5.27 11.92
CA ALA A 151 -12.69 6.67 11.51
C ALA A 151 -11.66 7.54 12.20
N GLY A 152 -11.14 8.53 11.50
CA GLY A 152 -10.17 9.50 12.01
C GLY A 152 -8.77 9.30 11.45
N LYS A 153 -7.78 9.13 12.32
CA LYS A 153 -6.37 8.99 11.92
C LYS A 153 -5.97 7.54 11.73
N VAL A 154 -4.95 7.34 10.90
CA VAL A 154 -4.34 6.05 10.61
C VAL A 154 -2.90 6.08 11.10
N ALA A 155 -2.53 5.13 11.97
CA ALA A 155 -1.16 4.95 12.39
C ALA A 155 -0.35 4.31 11.26
N VAL A 156 0.80 4.89 10.93
CA VAL A 156 1.74 4.38 9.93
C VAL A 156 3.13 4.29 10.55
N GLN A 157 3.78 3.14 10.43
CA GLN A 157 5.13 2.89 10.94
C GLN A 157 5.92 2.11 9.91
N LEU A 158 7.12 2.56 9.58
CA LEU A 158 8.07 1.83 8.73
C LEU A 158 9.36 1.58 9.51
N CYS A 159 9.76 0.30 9.57
CA CYS A 159 11.03 -0.15 10.13
C CYS A 159 11.91 -0.72 9.01
N GLY A 160 13.22 -0.40 9.01
CA GLY A 160 14.21 -0.90 8.05
C GLY A 160 14.42 -0.03 6.82
N ALA A 161 13.78 1.15 6.75
CA ALA A 161 14.03 2.13 5.69
C ALA A 161 13.62 3.54 6.11
N GLY A 162 14.37 4.52 5.63
CA GLY A 162 13.93 5.92 5.71
C GLY A 162 12.74 6.17 4.78
N SER A 163 11.81 7.00 5.21
CA SER A 163 10.60 7.30 4.45
C SER A 163 10.26 8.79 4.43
N THR A 164 9.44 9.17 3.45
CA THR A 164 8.74 10.44 3.42
C THR A 164 7.24 10.17 3.33
N LEU A 165 6.48 10.74 4.24
CA LEU A 165 5.03 10.64 4.34
C LEU A 165 4.39 11.99 4.02
N TYR A 166 3.44 12.00 3.09
CA TYR A 166 2.65 13.16 2.70
C TYR A 166 1.19 12.95 3.10
N SER A 167 0.51 13.99 3.58
CA SER A 167 -0.96 14.04 3.54
C SER A 167 -1.44 14.26 2.10
N LEU A 168 -2.61 13.74 1.76
CA LEU A 168 -3.27 13.98 0.47
C LEU A 168 -4.56 14.77 0.66
#